data_878d1e8304fea530abb3b40095d69fe0
#
_entry.id   878d1e8304fea530abb3b40095d69fe0
#
_cell.length_a   1.000
_cell.length_b   1.000
_cell.length_c   1.000
_cell.angle_alpha   90.00
_cell.angle_beta   90.00
_cell.angle_gamma   90.00
#
_symmetry.space_group_name_H-M   'P 1'
#
loop_
_entity.id
_entity.type
_entity.pdbx_description
1 polymer ?
#
loop_
_entity_poly.entity_id
_entity_poly.type
_entity_poly.pdbx_seq_one_letter_code
_entity_poly.pdbx_strand_id
1 'polypeptide(L)'
;MKNFQNLEGVRKTGIPSKEELEASPGYPTSEALQRGPIVVIECVQDIPCNPCEMACPKGAIRVGNPITRLPVFDAEKCDGCGTCIPVCPGQAIFRVDTTYSENEAAVSFPYEYLPIPKKGEPVDGVNRAGEVICKAEVLRVQKPKKYDHTAVITVAVPKHLAMAVRSMKRLKPQ
;
A
#
# COMPACT_ATOMS: atom_id res chain seq x y z
N MET A 1 -13.15 24.52 16.10
CA MET A 1 -13.57 23.12 16.35
C MET A 1 -14.17 22.61 15.07
N LYS A 2 -13.50 21.67 14.36
CA LYS A 2 -14.04 21.05 13.15
C LYS A 2 -15.18 20.13 13.54
N ASN A 3 -16.32 20.27 12.85
CA ASN A 3 -17.55 19.55 13.11
C ASN A 3 -17.38 18.07 12.79
N PHE A 4 -17.23 17.21 13.80
CA PHE A 4 -16.93 15.77 13.66
C PHE A 4 -18.17 14.89 13.37
N GLN A 5 -19.32 15.48 13.08
CA GLN A 5 -20.60 14.76 12.98
C GLN A 5 -20.87 14.06 11.64
N ASN A 6 -20.08 14.33 10.57
CA ASN A 6 -20.28 13.74 9.23
C ASN A 6 -19.03 13.07 8.64
N LEU A 7 -18.11 12.60 9.47
CA LEU A 7 -16.90 11.96 8.97
C LEU A 7 -17.20 10.50 8.59
N GLU A 8 -17.30 10.25 7.30
CA GLU A 8 -16.89 9.01 6.69
C GLU A 8 -15.37 8.91 6.87
N GLY A 9 -14.80 7.71 6.95
CA GLY A 9 -13.35 7.54 7.03
C GLY A 9 -12.90 6.70 8.21
N VAL A 10 -11.61 6.74 8.48
CA VAL A 10 -10.91 5.84 9.41
C VAL A 10 -11.54 5.78 10.80
N ARG A 11 -11.94 6.92 11.36
CA ARG A 11 -12.51 6.95 12.72
C ARG A 11 -13.89 6.31 12.84
N LYS A 12 -14.65 6.23 11.75
CA LYS A 12 -16.02 5.69 11.75
C LYS A 12 -16.08 4.27 11.21
N THR A 13 -15.38 4.01 10.13
CA THR A 13 -15.46 2.75 9.38
C THR A 13 -14.21 1.88 9.51
N GLY A 14 -13.10 2.42 9.99
CA GLY A 14 -11.78 1.80 9.94
C GLY A 14 -11.13 1.91 8.54
N ILE A 15 -11.82 2.50 7.56
CA ILE A 15 -11.35 2.64 6.19
C ILE A 15 -11.09 4.13 5.93
N PRO A 16 -9.90 4.54 5.45
CA PRO A 16 -9.64 5.93 5.12
C PRO A 16 -10.51 6.38 3.94
N SER A 17 -11.11 7.57 4.07
CA SER A 17 -11.82 8.19 2.96
C SER A 17 -10.84 8.70 1.90
N LYS A 18 -11.36 9.01 0.71
CA LYS A 18 -10.55 9.59 -0.36
C LYS A 18 -9.93 10.93 0.08
N GLU A 19 -10.69 11.75 0.76
CA GLU A 19 -10.26 13.06 1.27
C GLU A 19 -9.18 12.92 2.34
N GLU A 20 -9.29 11.94 3.24
CA GLU A 20 -8.24 11.64 4.22
C GLU A 20 -6.94 11.19 3.55
N LEU A 21 -7.02 10.36 2.50
CA LEU A 21 -5.86 9.92 1.74
C LEU A 21 -5.19 11.07 1.00
N GLU A 22 -5.97 11.86 0.25
CA GLU A 22 -5.46 12.99 -0.54
C GLU A 22 -4.89 14.12 0.33
N ALA A 23 -5.39 14.27 1.56
CA ALA A 23 -4.86 15.21 2.54
C ALA A 23 -3.60 14.70 3.26
N SER A 24 -3.27 13.41 3.15
CA SER A 24 -2.10 12.83 3.81
C SER A 24 -0.81 13.21 3.06
N PRO A 25 0.22 13.71 3.77
CA PRO A 25 1.49 14.07 3.15
C PRO A 25 2.29 12.85 2.63
N GLY A 26 1.85 11.64 2.97
CA GLY A 26 2.42 10.38 2.49
C GLY A 26 1.80 9.87 1.19
N TYR A 27 0.69 10.47 0.73
CA TYR A 27 -0.02 10.01 -0.46
C TYR A 27 0.58 10.63 -1.72
N PRO A 28 0.89 9.85 -2.78
CA PRO A 28 1.52 10.36 -3.97
C PRO A 28 0.55 11.16 -4.84
N THR A 29 1.07 12.11 -5.61
CA THR A 29 0.30 12.85 -6.62
C THR A 29 0.04 11.96 -7.85
N SER A 30 -0.93 12.36 -8.67
CA SER A 30 -1.25 11.67 -9.93
C SER A 30 -0.06 11.67 -10.90
N GLU A 31 0.72 12.76 -10.93
CA GLU A 31 1.92 12.87 -11.76
C GLU A 31 3.01 11.90 -11.30
N ALA A 32 3.18 11.74 -10.00
CA ALA A 32 4.14 10.79 -9.44
C ALA A 32 3.80 9.34 -9.81
N LEU A 33 2.51 8.98 -9.81
CA LEU A 33 2.04 7.65 -10.21
C LEU A 33 2.32 7.31 -11.67
N GLN A 34 2.43 8.31 -12.56
CA GLN A 34 2.68 8.11 -14.00
C GLN A 34 4.16 7.87 -14.34
N ARG A 35 5.08 8.13 -13.40
CA ARG A 35 6.54 8.04 -13.66
C ARG A 35 7.11 6.63 -13.52
N GLY A 36 6.36 5.69 -13.01
CA GLY A 36 6.78 4.31 -12.79
C GLY A 36 6.41 3.79 -11.41
N PRO A 37 7.07 2.71 -10.96
CA PRO A 37 6.76 2.13 -9.67
C PRO A 37 7.06 3.09 -8.52
N ILE A 38 6.05 3.32 -7.67
CA ILE A 38 6.14 4.24 -6.52
C ILE A 38 5.41 3.64 -5.32
N VAL A 39 5.80 4.04 -4.11
CA VAL A 39 5.05 3.66 -2.92
C VAL A 39 3.86 4.60 -2.69
N VAL A 40 2.79 4.04 -2.16
CA VAL A 40 1.58 4.73 -1.75
C VAL A 40 1.45 4.52 -0.25
N ILE A 41 1.48 5.59 0.53
CA ILE A 41 1.40 5.53 1.99
C ILE A 41 0.01 5.99 2.42
N GLU A 42 -0.77 5.08 2.98
CA GLU A 42 -2.15 5.31 3.44
C GLU A 42 -2.23 5.46 4.98
N CYS A 43 -1.14 5.93 5.57
CA CYS A 43 -1.08 6.25 6.99
C CYS A 43 -1.72 7.62 7.22
N VAL A 44 -2.92 7.63 7.79
CA VAL A 44 -3.75 8.84 8.01
C VAL A 44 -4.00 9.13 9.49
N GLN A 45 -3.35 8.38 10.39
CA GLN A 45 -3.48 8.52 11.84
C GLN A 45 -2.17 8.92 12.49
N ASP A 46 -2.22 9.93 13.38
CA ASP A 46 -1.09 10.36 14.19
C ASP A 46 -0.81 9.33 15.29
N ILE A 47 0.16 8.44 15.04
CA ILE A 47 0.58 7.40 15.97
C ILE A 47 2.10 7.43 16.13
N PRO A 48 2.67 7.08 17.31
CA PRO A 48 4.11 7.00 17.50
C PRO A 48 4.69 5.80 16.72
N CYS A 49 5.16 6.06 15.50
CA CYS A 49 5.63 5.01 14.58
C CYS A 49 6.52 5.59 13.48
N ASN A 50 7.71 4.99 13.24
CA ASN A 50 8.62 5.42 12.18
C ASN A 50 9.43 4.32 11.45
N PRO A 51 9.09 3.01 11.49
CA PRO A 51 9.87 1.99 10.80
C PRO A 51 10.03 2.23 9.29
N CYS A 52 9.03 2.83 8.64
CA CYS A 52 9.08 3.15 7.21
C CYS A 52 10.17 4.17 6.85
N GLU A 53 10.42 5.17 7.71
CA GLU A 53 11.52 6.12 7.56
C GLU A 53 12.86 5.40 7.68
N MET A 54 13.03 4.56 8.71
CA MET A 54 14.28 3.84 8.98
C MET A 54 14.60 2.80 7.90
N ALA A 55 13.59 2.21 7.26
CA ALA A 55 13.76 1.21 6.23
C ALA A 55 13.99 1.79 4.83
N CYS A 56 13.78 3.09 4.62
CA CYS A 56 13.89 3.68 3.29
C CYS A 56 15.35 3.99 2.92
N PRO A 57 15.99 3.23 2.00
CA PRO A 57 17.41 3.43 1.67
C PRO A 57 17.66 4.74 0.91
N LYS A 58 16.60 5.35 0.37
CA LYS A 58 16.67 6.60 -0.41
C LYS A 58 16.27 7.83 0.40
N GLY A 59 15.85 7.67 1.67
CA GLY A 59 15.34 8.76 2.46
C GLY A 59 14.09 9.44 1.86
N ALA A 60 13.31 8.68 1.09
CA ALA A 60 12.07 9.16 0.45
C ALA A 60 10.91 9.29 1.44
N ILE A 61 11.01 8.71 2.63
CA ILE A 61 9.98 8.76 3.66
C ILE A 61 10.58 9.41 4.90
N ARG A 62 9.89 10.42 5.45
CA ARG A 62 10.31 11.11 6.66
C ARG A 62 9.13 11.29 7.61
N VAL A 63 9.26 10.80 8.83
CA VAL A 63 8.34 11.06 9.94
C VAL A 63 8.89 12.19 10.82
N GLY A 64 10.16 12.11 11.17
CA GLY A 64 10.86 13.13 11.96
C GLY A 64 10.47 13.11 13.44
N ASN A 65 10.55 14.29 14.07
CA ASN A 65 10.28 14.46 15.49
C ASN A 65 9.14 15.50 15.69
N PRO A 66 8.10 15.20 16.48
CA PRO A 66 7.85 13.92 17.16
C PRO A 66 7.48 12.79 16.18
N ILE A 67 7.74 11.54 16.57
CA ILE A 67 7.43 10.34 15.76
C ILE A 67 5.93 10.05 15.60
N THR A 68 5.09 10.91 16.14
CA THR A 68 3.63 10.88 15.99
C THR A 68 3.13 11.59 14.72
N ARG A 69 4.04 12.24 13.97
CA ARG A 69 3.68 12.92 12.72
C ARG A 69 3.34 11.90 11.63
N LEU A 70 2.47 12.31 10.72
CA LEU A 70 2.26 11.55 9.50
C LEU A 70 3.54 11.51 8.65
N PRO A 71 3.83 10.38 7.99
CA PRO A 71 4.97 10.28 7.10
C PRO A 71 4.83 11.24 5.91
N VAL A 72 5.83 12.07 5.70
CA VAL A 72 5.97 12.90 4.49
C VAL A 72 6.70 12.08 3.43
N PHE A 73 6.18 12.06 2.22
CA PHE A 73 6.71 11.29 1.11
C PHE A 73 7.29 12.19 0.02
N ASP A 74 8.55 11.92 -0.34
CA ASP A 74 9.28 12.56 -1.43
C ASP A 74 9.31 11.59 -2.63
N ALA A 75 8.43 11.82 -3.59
CA ALA A 75 8.29 10.99 -4.77
C ALA A 75 9.51 11.04 -5.70
N GLU A 76 10.30 12.13 -5.67
CA GLU A 76 11.51 12.27 -6.49
C GLU A 76 12.64 11.34 -6.04
N LYS A 77 12.68 11.01 -4.76
CA LYS A 77 13.66 10.08 -4.20
C LYS A 77 13.24 8.62 -4.24
N CYS A 78 11.95 8.36 -4.45
CA CYS A 78 11.42 6.99 -4.43
C CYS A 78 11.74 6.25 -5.73
N ASP A 79 12.40 5.10 -5.62
CA ASP A 79 12.67 4.18 -6.75
C ASP A 79 11.71 2.98 -6.79
N GLY A 80 10.68 2.96 -5.94
CA GLY A 80 9.70 1.89 -5.89
C GLY A 80 10.25 0.54 -5.40
N CYS A 81 11.35 0.51 -4.64
CA CYS A 81 11.96 -0.74 -4.16
C CYS A 81 11.08 -1.55 -3.21
N GLY A 82 10.13 -0.90 -2.50
CA GLY A 82 9.12 -1.53 -1.64
C GLY A 82 9.64 -2.05 -0.30
N THR A 83 10.86 -1.69 0.13
CA THR A 83 11.43 -2.12 1.43
C THR A 83 10.63 -1.62 2.64
N CYS A 84 9.89 -0.53 2.47
CA CYS A 84 9.01 0.05 3.50
C CYS A 84 7.71 -0.74 3.71
N ILE A 85 7.29 -1.60 2.76
CA ILE A 85 6.04 -2.36 2.83
C ILE A 85 6.04 -3.34 4.01
N PRO A 86 7.01 -4.29 4.10
CA PRO A 86 6.97 -5.34 5.12
C PRO A 86 7.26 -4.84 6.54
N VAL A 87 7.83 -3.64 6.69
CA VAL A 87 8.17 -3.08 8.01
C VAL A 87 7.06 -2.23 8.60
N CYS A 88 6.00 -1.93 7.84
CA CYS A 88 4.89 -1.14 8.33
C CYS A 88 3.97 -1.96 9.23
N PRO A 89 3.92 -1.71 10.56
CA PRO A 89 3.08 -2.49 11.46
C PRO A 89 1.58 -2.29 11.21
N GLY A 90 1.21 -1.15 10.63
CA GLY A 90 -0.16 -0.86 10.23
C GLY A 90 -0.56 -1.37 8.85
N GLN A 91 0.38 -2.03 8.12
CA GLN A 91 0.17 -2.53 6.76
C GLN A 91 -0.41 -1.46 5.79
N ALA A 92 -0.04 -0.20 6.02
CA ALA A 92 -0.58 0.96 5.33
C ALA A 92 0.30 1.44 4.16
N ILE A 93 1.25 0.61 3.70
CA ILE A 93 2.16 0.96 2.61
C ILE A 93 2.02 -0.07 1.49
N PHE A 94 1.82 0.45 0.30
CA PHE A 94 1.65 -0.31 -0.95
C PHE A 94 2.65 0.19 -1.98
N ARG A 95 2.90 -0.59 -3.03
CA ARG A 95 3.62 -0.14 -4.21
C ARG A 95 2.69 -0.26 -5.41
N VAL A 96 2.61 0.78 -6.20
CA VAL A 96 1.81 0.83 -7.41
C VAL A 96 2.71 1.17 -8.59
N ASP A 97 2.54 0.44 -9.66
CA ASP A 97 3.23 0.66 -10.93
C ASP A 97 2.18 0.72 -12.05
N THR A 98 1.80 1.93 -12.43
CA THR A 98 0.82 2.16 -13.50
C THR A 98 1.46 2.07 -14.89
N THR A 99 2.79 1.90 -14.96
CA THR A 99 3.53 1.76 -16.21
C THR A 99 3.82 0.30 -16.58
N TYR A 100 3.32 -0.65 -15.77
CA TYR A 100 3.56 -2.09 -15.93
C TYR A 100 3.16 -2.60 -17.32
N SER A 101 1.97 -2.25 -17.81
CA SER A 101 1.53 -2.54 -19.17
C SER A 101 0.53 -1.48 -19.68
N GLU A 102 0.05 -1.62 -20.90
CA GLU A 102 -0.94 -0.70 -21.46
C GLU A 102 -2.26 -0.71 -20.68
N ASN A 103 -2.77 -1.89 -20.35
CA ASN A 103 -4.09 -2.09 -19.75
C ASN A 103 -4.05 -2.48 -18.28
N GLU A 104 -2.89 -2.86 -17.74
CA GLU A 104 -2.73 -3.35 -16.39
C GLU A 104 -1.69 -2.53 -15.61
N ALA A 105 -1.84 -2.56 -14.30
CA ALA A 105 -0.88 -2.05 -13.33
C ALA A 105 -0.41 -3.18 -12.42
N ALA A 106 0.80 -3.04 -11.88
CA ALA A 106 1.29 -3.95 -10.85
C ALA A 106 1.10 -3.31 -9.46
N VAL A 107 0.40 -4.02 -8.57
CA VAL A 107 0.16 -3.58 -7.19
C VAL A 107 0.81 -4.56 -6.22
N SER A 108 1.62 -4.03 -5.31
CA SER A 108 2.26 -4.83 -4.25
C SER A 108 1.71 -4.44 -2.88
N PHE A 109 1.44 -5.43 -2.05
CA PHE A 109 0.88 -5.25 -0.71
C PHE A 109 1.46 -6.27 0.27
N PRO A 110 1.46 -5.97 1.60
CA PRO A 110 1.82 -6.94 2.63
C PRO A 110 0.73 -8.02 2.76
N TYR A 111 1.13 -9.26 3.04
CA TYR A 111 0.21 -10.39 3.14
C TYR A 111 0.61 -11.32 4.29
N GLU A 112 -0.25 -11.40 5.30
CA GLU A 112 0.00 -12.09 6.58
C GLU A 112 -0.82 -13.39 6.74
N TYR A 113 -1.45 -13.87 5.66
CA TYR A 113 -2.29 -15.05 5.72
C TYR A 113 -1.62 -16.28 5.10
N LEU A 114 -2.08 -17.45 5.54
CA LEU A 114 -1.76 -18.73 4.91
C LEU A 114 -3.03 -19.32 4.27
N PRO A 115 -2.87 -20.06 3.16
CA PRO A 115 -1.65 -20.29 2.40
C PRO A 115 -1.20 -19.06 1.61
N ILE A 116 0.11 -18.95 1.37
CA ILE A 116 0.69 -17.92 0.51
C ILE A 116 0.46 -18.34 -0.96
N PRO A 117 0.01 -17.45 -1.85
CA PRO A 117 -0.20 -17.77 -3.26
C PRO A 117 1.12 -18.06 -3.99
N LYS A 118 1.04 -18.70 -5.14
CA LYS A 118 2.17 -18.94 -6.03
C LYS A 118 2.18 -17.93 -7.18
N LYS A 119 3.36 -17.67 -7.74
CA LYS A 119 3.48 -16.88 -8.99
C LYS A 119 2.65 -17.54 -10.10
N GLY A 120 1.91 -16.71 -10.86
CA GLY A 120 0.99 -17.13 -11.93
C GLY A 120 -0.38 -17.61 -11.42
N GLU A 121 -0.60 -17.63 -10.11
CA GLU A 121 -1.89 -18.05 -9.56
C GLU A 121 -2.94 -16.94 -9.75
N PRO A 122 -4.15 -17.31 -10.28
CA PRO A 122 -5.26 -16.36 -10.35
C PRO A 122 -5.84 -16.13 -8.95
N VAL A 123 -6.07 -14.87 -8.62
CA VAL A 123 -6.61 -14.45 -7.31
C VAL A 123 -7.70 -13.39 -7.47
N ASP A 124 -8.48 -13.20 -6.43
CA ASP A 124 -9.47 -12.12 -6.37
C ASP A 124 -8.84 -10.90 -5.69
N GLY A 125 -8.65 -9.80 -6.43
CA GLY A 125 -8.20 -8.53 -5.88
C GLY A 125 -9.29 -7.86 -5.05
N VAL A 126 -8.92 -7.38 -3.85
CA VAL A 126 -9.86 -6.73 -2.93
C VAL A 126 -9.48 -5.28 -2.67
N ASN A 127 -10.51 -4.46 -2.39
CA ASN A 127 -10.36 -3.07 -1.99
C ASN A 127 -10.07 -2.95 -0.47
N ARG A 128 -10.03 -1.72 0.05
CA ARG A 128 -9.80 -1.41 1.48
C ARG A 128 -10.90 -1.95 2.41
N ALA A 129 -12.10 -2.17 1.88
CA ALA A 129 -13.22 -2.77 2.62
C ALA A 129 -13.19 -4.31 2.62
N GLY A 130 -12.23 -4.93 1.89
CA GLY A 130 -12.16 -6.37 1.72
C GLY A 130 -13.12 -6.93 0.67
N GLU A 131 -13.76 -6.06 -0.11
CA GLU A 131 -14.66 -6.44 -1.19
C GLU A 131 -13.87 -6.83 -2.44
N VAL A 132 -14.27 -7.92 -3.09
CA VAL A 132 -13.69 -8.35 -4.37
C VAL A 132 -14.10 -7.39 -5.47
N ILE A 133 -13.11 -6.77 -6.13
CA ILE A 133 -13.35 -5.77 -7.17
C ILE A 133 -12.79 -6.16 -8.54
N CYS A 134 -11.88 -7.13 -8.60
CA CYS A 134 -11.36 -7.64 -9.88
C CYS A 134 -10.77 -9.04 -9.75
N LYS A 135 -10.55 -9.69 -10.89
CA LYS A 135 -9.61 -10.80 -11.02
C LYS A 135 -8.20 -10.23 -11.19
N ALA A 136 -7.22 -10.91 -10.62
CA ALA A 136 -5.83 -10.52 -10.67
C ALA A 136 -4.94 -11.76 -10.85
N GLU A 137 -3.72 -11.56 -11.31
CA GLU A 137 -2.71 -12.60 -11.40
C GLU A 137 -1.53 -12.29 -10.50
N VAL A 138 -1.02 -13.27 -9.78
CA VAL A 138 0.16 -13.12 -8.93
C VAL A 138 1.41 -13.05 -9.78
N LEU A 139 2.02 -11.87 -9.87
CA LEU A 139 3.27 -11.65 -10.60
C LEU A 139 4.50 -12.07 -9.80
N ARG A 140 4.47 -11.81 -8.49
CA ARG A 140 5.62 -12.04 -7.62
C ARG A 140 5.20 -12.27 -6.17
N VAL A 141 5.95 -13.17 -5.51
CA VAL A 141 5.86 -13.41 -4.06
C VAL A 141 7.24 -13.21 -3.46
N GLN A 142 7.38 -12.30 -2.52
CA GLN A 142 8.62 -11.98 -1.84
C GLN A 142 8.49 -12.24 -0.35
N LYS A 143 9.35 -13.11 0.20
CA LYS A 143 9.44 -13.40 1.64
C LYS A 143 10.89 -13.67 2.06
N PRO A 144 11.83 -12.76 1.77
CA PRO A 144 13.21 -12.93 2.23
C PRO A 144 13.26 -12.81 3.75
N LYS A 145 14.27 -13.42 4.39
CA LYS A 145 14.45 -13.38 5.87
C LYS A 145 14.37 -11.97 6.47
N LYS A 146 14.85 -10.96 5.75
CA LYS A 146 14.82 -9.56 6.19
C LYS A 146 13.42 -8.95 6.29
N TYR A 147 12.38 -9.62 5.78
CA TYR A 147 10.98 -9.18 5.88
C TYR A 147 10.28 -9.72 7.13
N ASP A 148 11.02 -10.45 7.98
CA ASP A 148 10.55 -10.96 9.28
C ASP A 148 9.15 -11.59 9.21
N HIS A 149 9.03 -12.60 8.33
CA HIS A 149 7.82 -13.38 8.02
C HIS A 149 6.73 -12.66 7.20
N THR A 150 6.73 -11.33 7.09
CA THR A 150 5.78 -10.62 6.22
C THR A 150 6.04 -10.95 4.75
N ALA A 151 5.09 -11.56 4.07
CA ALA A 151 5.17 -11.72 2.62
C ALA A 151 4.72 -10.43 1.92
N VAL A 152 5.38 -10.08 0.82
CA VAL A 152 4.92 -9.03 -0.09
C VAL A 152 4.49 -9.69 -1.40
N ILE A 153 3.20 -9.55 -1.71
CA ILE A 153 2.60 -10.09 -2.93
C ILE A 153 2.48 -8.97 -3.95
N THR A 154 2.83 -9.24 -5.19
CA THR A 154 2.59 -8.32 -6.32
C THR A 154 1.62 -8.99 -7.27
N VAL A 155 0.57 -8.27 -7.65
CA VAL A 155 -0.46 -8.75 -8.58
C VAL A 155 -0.61 -7.81 -9.76
N ALA A 156 -0.95 -8.36 -10.94
CA ALA A 156 -1.44 -7.59 -12.08
C ALA A 156 -2.93 -7.34 -11.90
N VAL A 157 -3.35 -6.11 -12.07
CA VAL A 157 -4.74 -5.68 -11.95
C VAL A 157 -5.13 -4.74 -13.10
N PRO A 158 -6.41 -4.60 -13.47
CA PRO A 158 -6.82 -3.58 -14.42
C PRO A 158 -6.31 -2.19 -14.01
N LYS A 159 -5.69 -1.45 -14.92
CA LYS A 159 -4.99 -0.18 -14.62
C LYS A 159 -5.88 0.83 -13.87
N HIS A 160 -7.16 0.93 -14.22
CA HIS A 160 -8.10 1.84 -13.57
C HIS A 160 -8.44 1.46 -12.11
N LEU A 161 -8.09 0.23 -11.69
CA LEU A 161 -8.28 -0.25 -10.32
C LEU A 161 -6.97 -0.25 -9.49
N ALA A 162 -5.85 0.23 -10.05
CA ALA A 162 -4.54 0.23 -9.40
C ALA A 162 -4.54 0.91 -8.02
N MET A 163 -5.31 1.99 -7.87
CA MET A 163 -5.42 2.73 -6.60
C MET A 163 -6.55 2.21 -5.70
N ALA A 164 -7.34 1.25 -6.16
CA ALA A 164 -8.42 0.64 -5.39
C ALA A 164 -8.01 -0.70 -4.76
N VAL A 165 -7.26 -1.54 -5.50
CA VAL A 165 -6.78 -2.83 -4.99
C VAL A 165 -5.73 -2.61 -3.88
N ARG A 166 -5.93 -3.26 -2.72
CA ARG A 166 -5.03 -3.15 -1.57
C ARG A 166 -4.65 -4.50 -0.96
N SER A 167 -5.29 -5.57 -1.38
CA SER A 167 -4.95 -6.93 -1.01
C SER A 167 -5.58 -7.93 -2.00
N MET A 168 -5.53 -9.20 -1.64
CA MET A 168 -6.25 -10.27 -2.32
C MET A 168 -7.14 -11.01 -1.33
N LYS A 169 -8.22 -11.61 -1.85
CA LYS A 169 -9.07 -12.49 -1.03
C LYS A 169 -8.24 -13.63 -0.47
N ARG A 170 -8.37 -13.88 0.84
CA ARG A 170 -7.68 -14.98 1.51
C ARG A 170 -7.97 -16.30 0.80
N LEU A 171 -6.91 -17.05 0.51
CA LEU A 171 -7.02 -18.40 -0.05
C LEU A 171 -7.59 -19.34 1.02
N LYS A 172 -8.38 -20.32 0.58
CA LYS A 172 -8.86 -21.37 1.49
C LYS A 172 -7.71 -22.32 1.80
N PRO A 173 -7.56 -22.78 3.05
CA PRO A 173 -6.68 -23.91 3.35
C PRO A 173 -7.09 -25.12 2.48
N GLN A 174 -6.11 -25.80 1.91
CA GLN A 174 -6.32 -27.07 1.22
C GLN A 174 -6.46 -28.19 2.24
#